data_872d02e38bc7cfdc666bb62a38af0b43
#
_entry.id   872d02e38bc7cfdc666bb62a38af0b43
#
_cell.length_a   1.000
_cell.length_b   1.000
_cell.length_c   1.000
_cell.angle_alpha   90.00
_cell.angle_beta   90.00
_cell.angle_gamma   90.00
#
_symmetry.space_group_name_H-M   'P 1'
#
loop_
_entity.id
_entity.type
_entity.pdbx_description
1 polymer ?
#
loop_
_entity_poly.entity_id
_entity_poly.type
_entity_poly.pdbx_seq_one_letter_code
_entity_poly.pdbx_strand_id
1 'polypeptide(L)'
;YGYVLEWTKHENYGGKILVFERQAKTDFAYSLKTEKSWFVNDGNFMVRWIDTTDGKTYQQELQPGIVFHCKTNTPYSLSCISDKGNIAECNNGYHEGDEYIVLKKEVL
;
A
#
# COMPACT_ATOMS: atom_id res chain seq x y z
N TYR A 1 -12.62 1.20 0.34
CA TYR A 1 -11.78 0.38 -0.55
C TYR A 1 -12.64 -0.12 -1.70
N GLY A 2 -12.20 0.05 -2.89
CA GLY A 2 -12.93 -0.42 -4.06
C GLY A 2 -12.67 -1.90 -4.32
N TYR A 3 -11.68 -2.20 -5.16
CA TYR A 3 -11.32 -3.58 -5.47
C TYR A 3 -9.85 -3.66 -5.90
N VAL A 4 -9.36 -4.90 -5.93
CA VAL A 4 -8.01 -5.21 -6.39
C VAL A 4 -8.12 -6.04 -7.65
N LEU A 5 -7.43 -5.63 -8.70
CA LEU A 5 -7.27 -6.40 -9.92
C LEU A 5 -5.86 -6.95 -9.97
N GLU A 6 -5.70 -8.23 -9.65
CA GLU A 6 -4.40 -8.90 -9.75
C GLU A 6 -4.22 -9.41 -11.17
N TRP A 7 -3.35 -8.76 -11.95
CA TRP A 7 -3.17 -9.12 -13.35
C TRP A 7 -2.01 -10.10 -13.59
N THR A 8 -1.13 -10.28 -12.60
CA THR A 8 -0.12 -11.33 -12.64
C THR A 8 0.26 -11.75 -11.22
N LYS A 9 0.46 -13.04 -11.04
CA LYS A 9 0.85 -13.63 -9.76
C LYS A 9 1.88 -14.72 -10.04
N HIS A 10 3.11 -14.48 -9.64
CA HIS A 10 4.22 -15.37 -9.88
C HIS A 10 5.04 -15.50 -8.60
N GLU A 11 5.86 -16.56 -8.48
CA GLU A 11 6.66 -16.75 -7.27
C GLU A 11 7.73 -15.68 -7.09
N ASN A 12 8.21 -15.06 -8.17
CA ASN A 12 9.27 -14.06 -8.13
C ASN A 12 8.80 -12.63 -8.38
N TYR A 13 7.58 -12.44 -8.83
CA TYR A 13 7.01 -11.11 -9.09
C TYR A 13 5.49 -11.17 -9.13
N GLY A 14 4.87 -10.04 -8.93
CA GLY A 14 3.43 -9.91 -9.06
C GLY A 14 3.05 -8.49 -9.45
N GLY A 15 1.83 -8.33 -9.95
CA GLY A 15 1.29 -7.04 -10.33
C GLY A 15 -0.19 -6.94 -10.02
N LYS A 16 -0.59 -5.77 -9.50
CA LYS A 16 -1.98 -5.49 -9.13
C LYS A 16 -2.33 -4.07 -9.51
N ILE A 17 -3.61 -3.84 -9.72
CA ILE A 17 -4.19 -2.50 -9.74
C ILE A 17 -5.08 -2.41 -8.51
N LEU A 18 -4.78 -1.44 -7.65
CA LEU A 18 -5.59 -1.17 -6.46
C LEU A 18 -6.52 -0.02 -6.79
N VAL A 19 -7.81 -0.26 -6.75
CA VAL A 19 -8.84 0.74 -7.07
C VAL A 19 -9.51 1.17 -5.78
N PHE A 20 -9.52 2.47 -5.54
CA PHE A 20 -10.02 3.06 -4.30
C PHE A 20 -11.18 4.00 -4.58
N GLU A 21 -12.11 4.01 -3.65
CA GLU A 21 -13.16 5.01 -3.55
C GLU A 21 -12.73 6.09 -2.55
N ARG A 22 -13.46 7.18 -2.50
CA ARG A 22 -13.19 8.28 -1.58
C ARG A 22 -13.14 7.80 -0.14
N GLN A 23 -12.11 8.23 0.59
CA GLN A 23 -11.87 7.91 2.00
C GLN A 23 -11.61 6.43 2.29
N ALA A 24 -11.54 5.60 1.26
CA ALA A 24 -11.14 4.21 1.44
C ALA A 24 -9.70 4.16 1.94
N LYS A 25 -9.44 3.27 2.87
CA LYS A 25 -8.10 3.11 3.46
C LYS A 25 -7.81 1.67 3.79
N THR A 26 -6.52 1.37 3.88
CA THR A 26 -6.05 0.05 4.27
C THR A 26 -5.76 0.00 5.77
N ASP A 27 -5.63 -1.21 6.29
CA ASP A 27 -5.10 -1.42 7.63
C ASP A 27 -3.64 -0.94 7.69
N PHE A 28 -3.17 -0.64 8.90
CA PHE A 28 -1.74 -0.47 9.15
C PHE A 28 -1.14 -1.86 9.26
N ALA A 29 -0.32 -2.24 8.28
CA ALA A 29 0.22 -3.60 8.19
C ALA A 29 1.64 -3.60 7.62
N TYR A 30 2.38 -4.64 7.94
CA TYR A 30 3.73 -4.84 7.41
C TYR A 30 3.90 -6.24 6.85
N SER A 31 4.96 -6.42 6.06
CA SER A 31 5.36 -7.71 5.51
C SER A 31 6.81 -7.99 5.89
N LEU A 32 7.15 -9.26 6.01
CA LEU A 32 8.52 -9.70 6.30
C LEU A 32 9.31 -10.00 5.03
N LYS A 33 8.63 -10.47 3.99
CA LYS A 33 9.25 -10.94 2.75
C LYS A 33 8.84 -10.13 1.54
N THR A 34 7.61 -9.61 1.51
CA THR A 34 7.07 -8.90 0.36
C THR A 34 7.56 -7.46 0.34
N GLU A 35 8.29 -7.13 -0.73
CA GLU A 35 8.57 -5.75 -1.11
C GLU A 35 7.67 -5.37 -2.27
N LYS A 36 7.24 -4.13 -2.29
CA LYS A 36 6.38 -3.64 -3.36
C LYS A 36 6.62 -2.18 -3.64
N SER A 37 6.27 -1.78 -4.85
CA SER A 37 6.30 -0.39 -5.27
C SER A 37 4.92 0.00 -5.75
N TRP A 38 4.49 1.19 -5.41
CA TRP A 38 3.22 1.78 -5.83
C TRP A 38 3.49 2.92 -6.79
N PHE A 39 2.84 2.87 -7.94
CA PHE A 39 2.80 3.97 -8.89
C PHE A 39 1.39 4.55 -8.89
N VAL A 40 1.26 5.82 -8.54
CA VAL A 40 -0.06 6.47 -8.55
C VAL A 40 -0.43 6.78 -9.99
N ASN A 41 -1.46 6.09 -10.48
CA ASN A 41 -1.96 6.26 -11.84
C ASN A 41 -2.99 7.37 -11.91
N ASP A 42 -3.91 7.43 -10.95
CA ASP A 42 -4.96 8.43 -10.88
C ASP A 42 -5.37 8.68 -9.44
N GLY A 43 -5.76 9.91 -9.12
CA GLY A 43 -6.20 10.30 -7.78
C GLY A 43 -5.06 10.70 -6.86
N ASN A 44 -5.42 11.12 -5.65
CA ASN A 44 -4.47 11.53 -4.63
C ASN A 44 -4.63 10.64 -3.40
N PHE A 45 -3.50 10.30 -2.80
CA PHE A 45 -3.43 9.39 -1.68
C PHE A 45 -2.57 9.96 -0.56
N MET A 46 -2.79 9.47 0.63
CA MET A 46 -1.91 9.69 1.77
C MET A 46 -1.37 8.34 2.21
N VAL A 47 -0.05 8.20 2.24
CA VAL A 47 0.60 7.04 2.86
C VAL A 47 1.16 7.46 4.22
N ARG A 48 0.93 6.62 5.21
CA ARG A 48 1.53 6.75 6.53
C ARG A 48 2.35 5.52 6.82
N TRP A 49 3.46 5.70 7.49
CA TRP A 49 4.27 4.55 7.88
C TRP A 49 4.94 4.80 9.23
N ILE A 50 5.31 3.71 9.88
CA ILE A 50 6.04 3.74 11.15
C ILE A 50 7.48 3.35 10.84
N ASP A 51 8.41 4.26 11.09
CA ASP A 51 9.84 3.97 10.97
C ASP A 51 10.25 3.12 12.18
N THR A 52 10.68 1.89 11.92
CA THR A 52 11.03 0.95 12.99
C THR A 52 12.35 1.25 13.65
N THR A 53 13.14 2.18 13.11
CA THR A 53 14.41 2.61 13.74
C THR A 53 14.20 3.65 14.82
N ASP A 54 13.21 4.54 14.67
CA ASP A 54 12.94 5.60 15.63
C ASP A 54 11.54 5.51 16.29
N GLY A 55 10.70 4.61 15.82
CA GLY A 55 9.34 4.43 16.32
C GLY A 55 8.37 5.55 15.98
N LYS A 56 8.76 6.47 15.12
CA LYS A 56 7.93 7.61 14.75
C LYS A 56 7.08 7.31 13.53
N THR A 57 5.94 8.01 13.44
CA THR A 57 5.04 7.93 12.30
C THR A 57 5.32 9.07 11.34
N TYR A 58 5.42 8.74 10.07
CA TYR A 58 5.62 9.68 8.97
C TYR A 58 4.45 9.59 8.01
N GLN A 59 4.28 10.62 7.21
CA GLN A 59 3.26 10.60 6.16
C GLN A 59 3.73 11.38 4.93
N GLN A 60 3.18 11.00 3.78
CA GLN A 60 3.47 11.64 2.52
C GLN A 60 2.24 11.60 1.64
N GLU A 61 1.93 12.73 0.99
CA GLU A 61 0.89 12.76 -0.03
C GLU A 61 1.46 12.22 -1.34
N LEU A 62 0.69 11.35 -1.99
CA LEU A 62 1.05 10.75 -3.27
C LEU A 62 0.10 11.27 -4.35
N GLN A 63 0.66 11.87 -5.39
CA GLN A 63 -0.07 12.41 -6.53
C GLN A 63 0.23 11.58 -7.79
N PRO A 64 -0.58 11.70 -8.86
CA PRO A 64 -0.33 10.96 -10.10
C PRO A 64 1.11 11.09 -10.58
N GLY A 65 1.71 9.97 -10.95
CA GLY A 65 3.09 9.89 -11.41
C GLY A 65 4.12 9.66 -10.31
N ILE A 66 3.72 9.70 -9.04
CA ILE A 66 4.64 9.45 -7.92
C ILE A 66 4.79 7.94 -7.70
N VAL A 67 6.01 7.52 -7.43
CA VAL A 67 6.35 6.15 -7.04
C VAL A 67 6.69 6.12 -5.56
N PHE A 68 6.13 5.17 -4.83
CA PHE A 68 6.44 4.96 -3.42
C PHE A 68 6.84 3.50 -3.19
N HIS A 69 7.98 3.29 -2.53
CA HIS A 69 8.50 1.95 -2.24
C HIS A 69 8.12 1.52 -0.83
N CYS A 70 7.44 0.37 -0.73
CA CYS A 70 7.04 -0.23 0.55
C CYS A 70 8.07 -1.27 0.96
N LYS A 71 8.92 -0.91 1.91
CA LYS A 71 9.97 -1.78 2.44
C LYS A 71 9.39 -2.87 3.33
N THR A 72 10.10 -3.99 3.43
CA THR A 72 9.78 -5.00 4.44
C THR A 72 9.96 -4.45 5.86
N ASN A 73 9.30 -5.06 6.81
CA ASN A 73 9.38 -4.71 8.24
C ASN A 73 8.94 -3.28 8.57
N THR A 74 8.19 -2.64 7.69
CA THR A 74 7.70 -1.27 7.89
C THR A 74 6.19 -1.27 7.77
N PRO A 75 5.45 -0.94 8.84
CA PRO A 75 4.00 -0.82 8.75
C PRO A 75 3.58 0.38 7.90
N TYR A 76 2.66 0.15 6.99
CA TYR A 76 2.09 1.18 6.13
C TYR A 76 0.57 1.19 6.22
N SER A 77 -0.02 2.36 6.03
CA SER A 77 -1.43 2.54 5.79
C SER A 77 -1.59 3.50 4.62
N LEU A 78 -2.49 3.16 3.70
CA LEU A 78 -2.77 3.96 2.51
C LEU A 78 -4.22 4.41 2.54
N SER A 79 -4.48 5.68 2.29
CA SER A 79 -5.84 6.21 2.18
C SER A 79 -6.01 7.05 0.92
N CYS A 80 -7.19 6.96 0.31
CA CYS A 80 -7.56 7.75 -0.85
C CYS A 80 -8.19 9.06 -0.38
N ILE A 81 -7.59 10.19 -0.73
CA ILE A 81 -8.06 11.51 -0.32
C ILE A 81 -8.85 12.23 -1.41
N SER A 82 -8.84 11.74 -2.64
CA SER A 82 -9.67 12.21 -3.74
C SER A 82 -10.95 11.37 -3.82
N ASP A 83 -11.87 11.74 -4.73
CA ASP A 83 -13.14 11.01 -4.88
C ASP A 83 -12.93 9.55 -5.25
N LYS A 84 -11.92 9.28 -6.07
CA LYS A 84 -11.50 7.94 -6.46
C LYS A 84 -10.04 8.00 -6.88
N GLY A 85 -9.44 6.86 -6.99
CA GLY A 85 -8.07 6.75 -7.48
C GLY A 85 -7.67 5.32 -7.71
N ASN A 86 -6.55 5.14 -8.37
CA ASN A 86 -5.99 3.82 -8.55
C ASN A 86 -4.46 3.87 -8.55
N ILE A 87 -3.90 2.77 -8.10
CA ILE A 87 -2.47 2.59 -7.93
C ILE A 87 -2.07 1.29 -8.62
N ALA A 88 -1.02 1.37 -9.44
CA ALA A 88 -0.39 0.17 -9.97
C ALA A 88 0.66 -0.31 -8.97
N GLU A 89 0.53 -1.55 -8.54
CA GLU A 89 1.49 -2.18 -7.64
C GLU A 89 2.27 -3.26 -8.36
N CYS A 90 3.59 -3.26 -8.19
CA CYS A 90 4.41 -4.41 -8.51
C CYS A 90 5.11 -4.89 -7.23
N ASN A 91 5.33 -6.19 -7.14
CA ASN A 91 5.93 -6.79 -5.95
C ASN A 91 6.90 -7.91 -6.32
N ASN A 92 7.61 -8.42 -5.32
CA ASN A 92 8.62 -9.47 -5.50
C ASN A 92 8.07 -10.88 -5.41
N GLY A 93 6.76 -11.05 -5.63
CA GLY A 93 6.13 -12.35 -5.71
C GLY A 93 5.18 -12.65 -4.58
N TYR A 94 4.56 -13.83 -4.68
CA TYR A 94 3.57 -14.27 -3.72
C TYR A 94 4.24 -14.90 -2.49
N HIS A 95 3.86 -14.42 -1.32
CA HIS A 95 4.30 -14.95 -0.04
C HIS A 95 3.06 -15.16 0.83
N GLU A 96 2.57 -16.38 0.90
CA GLU A 96 1.34 -16.70 1.63
C GLU A 96 1.41 -16.27 3.09
N GLY A 97 0.36 -15.56 3.53
CA GLY A 97 0.23 -15.14 4.93
C GLY A 97 1.24 -14.08 5.38
N ASP A 98 1.96 -13.44 4.46
CA ASP A 98 3.00 -12.47 4.78
C ASP A 98 2.45 -11.05 4.93
N GLU A 99 1.33 -10.92 5.65
CA GLU A 99 0.80 -9.62 6.01
C GLU A 99 0.40 -9.64 7.47
N TYR A 100 0.95 -8.71 8.24
CA TYR A 100 0.76 -8.64 9.69
C TYR A 100 0.13 -7.29 10.05
N ILE A 101 -1.11 -7.33 10.53
CA ILE A 101 -1.87 -6.12 10.85
C ILE A 101 -1.46 -5.62 12.22
N VAL A 102 -1.05 -4.34 12.27
CA VAL A 102 -0.70 -3.63 13.50
C VAL A 102 -1.92 -2.90 14.04
N LEU A 103 -2.61 -2.16 13.18
CA LEU A 103 -3.84 -1.45 13.50
C LEU A 103 -4.85 -1.65 12.39
N LYS A 104 -6.07 -2.04 12.75
CA LYS A 104 -7.14 -2.16 11.77
C LYS A 104 -7.63 -0.78 11.35
N LYS A 105 -8.07 -0.67 10.10
CA LYS A 105 -8.54 0.59 9.52
C LYS A 105 -9.69 1.23 10.29
N GLU A 106 -10.51 0.44 11.00
CA GLU A 106 -11.64 0.94 11.77
C GLU A 106 -11.22 1.82 12.94
N VAL A 107 -9.98 1.72 13.40
CA VAL A 107 -9.46 2.54 14.51
C VAL A 107 -8.50 3.64 14.02
N LEU A 108 -8.35 3.77 12.72
CA LEU A 108 -7.54 4.84 12.11
C LEU A 108 -8.41 6.11 11.82
#